data_6598d32b03c9efd0471040c8893910b0
#
_entry.id   6598d32b03c9efd0471040c8893910b0
#
_cell.length_a   1.000
_cell.length_b   1.000
_cell.length_c   1.000
_cell.angle_alpha   90.00
_cell.angle_beta   90.00
_cell.angle_gamma   90.00
#
_symmetry.space_group_name_H-M   'P 1'
#
loop_
_entity.id
_entity.type
_entity.pdbx_description
1 polymer ?
#
loop_
_entity_poly.entity_id
_entity_poly.type
_entity_poly.pdbx_seq_one_letter_code
_entity_poly.pdbx_strand_id
1 'polypeptide(L)'
;MTAFAGKAFVLRVDENAAYAEDSTLTSDLSFLSSHNVRPILVAPNASAAHALVRTINRAGNSAVGLAGADAAMLPQRGSGLGNIQPGILETLTQNGYIPVVQPTSFAPFGNDAELHPDEVAQAIAAATDAIRAIFFHVLGGVPDPKTAALIDELTPAEALELAADPRVPRDLRGAIRAAALGVRAGVEAAQIVDGRVAHVSIVELLTQQHLGTQVTGSVYVTGD
;
A
#
# COMPACT_ATOMS: atom_id res chain seq x y z
N MET A 1 9.40 18.17 -1.49
CA MET A 1 7.92 18.26 -1.48
C MET A 1 7.34 18.47 -2.88
N THR A 2 7.84 19.39 -3.70
CA THR A 2 7.35 19.60 -5.09
C THR A 2 7.43 18.36 -5.99
N ALA A 3 8.39 17.46 -5.77
CA ALA A 3 8.55 16.24 -6.56
C ALA A 3 7.38 15.23 -6.43
N PHE A 4 6.64 15.27 -5.33
CA PHE A 4 5.54 14.33 -5.03
C PHE A 4 4.15 14.95 -5.25
N ALA A 5 4.07 16.26 -5.49
CA ALA A 5 2.80 16.94 -5.69
C ALA A 5 2.05 16.39 -6.92
N GLY A 6 0.77 16.07 -6.71
CA GLY A 6 -0.10 15.48 -7.73
C GLY A 6 0.13 13.98 -7.98
N LYS A 7 1.06 13.34 -7.26
CA LYS A 7 1.34 11.90 -7.41
C LYS A 7 0.50 11.06 -6.46
N ALA A 8 0.10 9.88 -6.92
CA ALA A 8 -0.58 8.89 -6.10
C ALA A 8 0.43 8.19 -5.17
N PHE A 9 -0.08 7.80 -4.01
CA PHE A 9 0.65 7.14 -2.95
C PHE A 9 -0.26 6.08 -2.35
N VAL A 10 0.11 4.81 -2.43
CA VAL A 10 -0.75 3.70 -1.98
C VAL A 10 -0.23 3.14 -0.67
N LEU A 11 -1.11 3.07 0.34
CA LEU A 11 -0.84 2.45 1.63
C LEU A 11 -1.72 1.22 1.81
N ARG A 12 -1.10 0.08 1.93
CA ARG A 12 -1.75 -1.13 2.41
C ARG A 12 -1.65 -1.16 3.93
N VAL A 13 -2.77 -0.87 4.59
CA VAL A 13 -2.87 -0.78 6.05
C VAL A 13 -3.12 -2.17 6.64
N ASP A 14 -2.39 -2.57 7.68
CA ASP A 14 -2.66 -3.80 8.41
C ASP A 14 -3.75 -3.62 9.49
N GLU A 15 -4.18 -4.71 10.12
CA GLU A 15 -5.21 -4.64 11.16
C GLU A 15 -4.75 -3.85 12.38
N ASN A 16 -3.47 -3.94 12.75
CA ASN A 16 -2.95 -3.23 13.91
C ASN A 16 -3.02 -1.72 13.69
N ALA A 17 -2.56 -1.22 12.55
CA ALA A 17 -2.63 0.19 12.23
C ALA A 17 -4.06 0.68 11.98
N ALA A 18 -4.94 -0.17 11.44
CA ALA A 18 -6.34 0.18 11.17
C ALA A 18 -7.16 0.47 12.44
N TYR A 19 -6.81 -0.17 13.56
CA TYR A 19 -7.52 -0.04 14.84
C TYR A 19 -6.70 0.66 15.93
N ALA A 20 -5.49 1.14 15.64
CA ALA A 20 -4.64 1.81 16.61
C ALA A 20 -5.21 3.21 16.96
N GLU A 21 -5.58 3.42 18.23
CA GLU A 21 -6.11 4.70 18.72
C GLU A 21 -5.05 5.81 18.70
N ASP A 22 -3.78 5.45 18.96
CA ASP A 22 -2.64 6.38 19.00
C ASP A 22 -1.85 6.46 17.68
N SER A 23 -2.44 5.98 16.58
CA SER A 23 -1.78 6.00 15.27
C SER A 23 -1.59 7.42 14.74
N THR A 24 -0.38 7.73 14.25
CA THR A 24 -0.11 8.99 13.54
C THR A 24 -0.63 8.98 12.10
N LEU A 25 -1.22 7.89 11.63
CA LEU A 25 -1.68 7.72 10.25
C LEU A 25 -2.60 8.86 9.80
N THR A 26 -3.56 9.28 10.65
CA THR A 26 -4.51 10.35 10.29
C THR A 26 -3.83 11.71 10.13
N SER A 27 -2.85 12.03 10.97
CA SER A 27 -2.05 13.25 10.84
C SER A 27 -1.13 13.21 9.63
N ASP A 28 -0.56 12.04 9.34
CA ASP A 28 0.27 11.82 8.15
C ASP A 28 -0.55 12.02 6.87
N LEU A 29 -1.75 11.47 6.82
CA LEU A 29 -2.67 11.65 5.69
C LEU A 29 -3.07 13.11 5.49
N SER A 30 -3.36 13.85 6.59
CA SER A 30 -3.64 15.28 6.54
C SER A 30 -2.45 16.05 5.98
N PHE A 31 -1.26 15.74 6.45
CA PHE A 31 -0.02 16.37 5.99
C PHE A 31 0.21 16.09 4.50
N LEU A 32 0.12 14.85 4.06
CA LEU A 32 0.29 14.47 2.65
C LEU A 32 -0.72 15.18 1.74
N SER A 33 -2.00 15.16 2.12
CA SER A 33 -3.07 15.82 1.35
C SER A 33 -2.88 17.33 1.26
N SER A 34 -2.45 17.99 2.34
CA SER A 34 -2.17 19.43 2.36
C SER A 34 -1.00 19.84 1.44
N HIS A 35 -0.14 18.88 1.09
CA HIS A 35 0.97 19.07 0.16
C HIS A 35 0.69 18.49 -1.23
N ASN A 36 -0.61 18.28 -1.55
CA ASN A 36 -1.06 17.76 -2.83
C ASN A 36 -0.49 16.36 -3.18
N VAL A 37 -0.12 15.56 -2.19
CA VAL A 37 0.11 14.13 -2.39
C VAL A 37 -1.23 13.42 -2.29
N ARG A 38 -1.49 12.43 -3.13
CA ARG A 38 -2.79 11.76 -3.28
C ARG A 38 -2.78 10.38 -2.64
N PRO A 39 -3.06 10.27 -1.32
CA PRO A 39 -3.07 8.97 -0.65
C PRO A 39 -4.30 8.14 -1.05
N ILE A 40 -4.06 6.85 -1.27
CA ILE A 40 -5.07 5.81 -1.47
C ILE A 40 -4.76 4.71 -0.46
N LEU A 41 -5.74 4.34 0.37
CA LEU A 41 -5.59 3.29 1.36
C LEU A 41 -6.23 2.00 0.86
N VAL A 42 -5.57 0.87 1.13
CA VAL A 42 -6.16 -0.46 0.99
C VAL A 42 -6.24 -1.09 2.37
N ALA A 43 -7.46 -1.36 2.81
CA ALA A 43 -7.74 -1.96 4.11
C ALA A 43 -7.53 -3.48 4.07
N PRO A 44 -7.27 -4.13 5.22
CA PRO A 44 -7.15 -5.59 5.28
C PRO A 44 -8.48 -6.31 4.99
N ASN A 45 -9.60 -5.68 5.32
CA ASN A 45 -10.95 -6.22 5.10
C ASN A 45 -12.00 -5.11 5.15
N ALA A 46 -13.26 -5.45 4.90
CA ALA A 46 -14.38 -4.49 4.88
C ALA A 46 -14.63 -3.82 6.24
N SER A 47 -14.50 -4.54 7.36
CA SER A 47 -14.69 -3.99 8.70
C SER A 47 -13.62 -2.93 9.02
N ALA A 48 -12.36 -3.23 8.72
CA ALA A 48 -11.24 -2.30 8.89
C ALA A 48 -11.38 -1.07 7.98
N ALA A 49 -11.84 -1.23 6.74
CA ALA A 49 -12.12 -0.11 5.84
C ALA A 49 -13.14 0.85 6.44
N HIS A 50 -14.23 0.33 6.99
CA HIS A 50 -15.26 1.13 7.66
C HIS A 50 -14.70 1.86 8.90
N ALA A 51 -13.89 1.18 9.72
CA ALA A 51 -13.25 1.79 10.88
C ALA A 51 -12.28 2.91 10.47
N LEU A 52 -11.43 2.68 9.45
CA LEU A 52 -10.50 3.68 8.92
C LEU A 52 -11.22 4.93 8.42
N VAL A 53 -12.28 4.77 7.61
CA VAL A 53 -13.08 5.90 7.12
C VAL A 53 -13.59 6.75 8.29
N ARG A 54 -14.14 6.11 9.32
CA ARG A 54 -14.65 6.82 10.51
C ARG A 54 -13.55 7.56 11.26
N THR A 55 -12.40 6.90 11.48
CA THR A 55 -11.26 7.47 12.21
C THR A 55 -10.67 8.65 11.45
N ILE A 56 -10.43 8.50 10.14
CA ILE A 56 -9.88 9.54 9.29
C ILE A 56 -10.83 10.75 9.24
N ASN A 57 -12.15 10.53 9.09
CA ASN A 57 -13.13 11.62 9.03
C ASN A 57 -13.33 12.32 10.38
N ARG A 58 -13.20 11.60 11.52
CA ARG A 58 -13.20 12.23 12.84
C ARG A 58 -12.00 13.14 13.07
N ALA A 59 -10.88 12.85 12.45
CA ALA A 59 -9.69 13.70 12.48
C ALA A 59 -9.76 14.92 11.53
N GLY A 60 -10.90 15.13 10.85
CA GLY A 60 -11.13 16.29 9.98
C GLY A 60 -10.68 16.09 8.54
N ASN A 61 -10.34 14.87 8.13
CA ASN A 61 -10.06 14.53 6.74
C ASN A 61 -11.32 14.09 5.97
N SER A 62 -11.20 13.90 4.66
CA SER A 62 -12.30 13.53 3.78
C SER A 62 -12.09 12.13 3.19
N ALA A 63 -12.21 11.09 4.02
CA ALA A 63 -12.09 9.71 3.57
C ALA A 63 -13.41 9.19 2.98
N VAL A 64 -13.31 8.41 1.90
CA VAL A 64 -14.43 7.74 1.23
C VAL A 64 -14.13 6.24 1.12
N GLY A 65 -15.01 5.41 1.69
CA GLY A 65 -14.94 3.96 1.56
C GLY A 65 -15.42 3.51 0.18
N LEU A 66 -14.68 2.59 -0.44
CA LEU A 66 -15.00 2.00 -1.74
C LEU A 66 -14.92 0.48 -1.66
N ALA A 67 -15.87 -0.19 -2.28
CA ALA A 67 -15.81 -1.62 -2.61
C ALA A 67 -15.42 -1.81 -4.09
N GLY A 68 -15.04 -3.01 -4.47
CA GLY A 68 -14.67 -3.29 -5.86
C GLY A 68 -15.79 -3.05 -6.88
N ALA A 69 -17.05 -3.14 -6.44
CA ALA A 69 -18.23 -2.86 -7.26
C ALA A 69 -18.40 -1.37 -7.59
N ASP A 70 -17.85 -0.47 -6.76
CA ASP A 70 -17.98 0.98 -7.00
C ASP A 70 -17.23 1.35 -8.27
N ALA A 71 -17.95 1.87 -9.25
CA ALA A 71 -17.47 2.13 -10.61
C ALA A 71 -16.82 0.90 -11.29
N ALA A 72 -17.16 -0.32 -10.88
CA ALA A 72 -16.52 -1.56 -11.32
C ALA A 72 -14.99 -1.53 -11.20
N MET A 73 -14.49 -0.90 -10.11
CA MET A 73 -13.08 -0.58 -9.91
C MET A 73 -12.18 -1.81 -9.85
N LEU A 74 -12.62 -2.88 -9.14
CA LEU A 74 -11.87 -4.14 -8.98
C LEU A 74 -12.59 -5.28 -9.70
N PRO A 75 -12.56 -5.34 -11.06
CA PRO A 75 -13.28 -6.35 -11.80
C PRO A 75 -12.69 -7.74 -11.54
N GLN A 76 -13.55 -8.75 -11.38
CA GLN A 76 -13.14 -10.13 -11.25
C GLN A 76 -12.73 -10.72 -12.61
N ARG A 77 -11.63 -11.49 -12.63
CA ARG A 77 -11.21 -12.28 -13.77
C ARG A 77 -10.89 -13.71 -13.33
N GLY A 78 -11.75 -14.63 -13.71
CA GLY A 78 -11.67 -16.01 -13.19
C GLY A 78 -11.87 -16.02 -11.67
N SER A 79 -10.92 -16.55 -10.92
CA SER A 79 -10.92 -16.54 -9.44
C SER A 79 -10.13 -15.39 -8.82
N GLY A 80 -9.56 -14.49 -9.60
CA GLY A 80 -8.69 -13.41 -9.13
C GLY A 80 -9.10 -12.04 -9.63
N LEU A 81 -8.20 -11.08 -9.45
CA LEU A 81 -8.36 -9.69 -9.84
C LEU A 81 -8.10 -9.51 -11.34
N GLY A 82 -8.96 -8.76 -12.02
CA GLY A 82 -8.77 -8.30 -13.39
C GLY A 82 -8.03 -6.96 -13.47
N ASN A 83 -8.13 -6.29 -14.62
CA ASN A 83 -7.51 -4.99 -14.80
C ASN A 83 -8.28 -3.91 -14.04
N ILE A 84 -7.60 -3.20 -13.15
CA ILE A 84 -8.16 -2.11 -12.35
C ILE A 84 -8.76 -1.03 -13.25
N GLN A 85 -9.90 -0.47 -12.80
CA GLN A 85 -10.51 0.73 -13.39
C GLN A 85 -10.24 1.93 -12.46
N PRO A 86 -9.15 2.70 -12.65
CA PRO A 86 -8.70 3.68 -11.67
C PRO A 86 -9.53 4.97 -11.64
N GLY A 87 -10.41 5.19 -12.58
CA GLY A 87 -11.09 6.48 -12.79
C GLY A 87 -11.78 7.06 -11.56
N ILE A 88 -12.42 6.23 -10.71
CA ILE A 88 -13.02 6.70 -9.46
C ILE A 88 -11.96 7.14 -8.44
N LEU A 89 -10.84 6.40 -8.33
CA LEU A 89 -9.73 6.74 -7.44
C LEU A 89 -9.09 8.07 -7.85
N GLU A 90 -8.85 8.25 -9.14
CA GLU A 90 -8.30 9.49 -9.69
C GLU A 90 -9.24 10.67 -9.44
N THR A 91 -10.53 10.49 -9.69
CA THR A 91 -11.56 11.54 -9.46
C THR A 91 -11.59 11.95 -8.00
N LEU A 92 -11.63 11.01 -7.08
CA LEU A 92 -11.68 11.30 -5.65
C LEU A 92 -10.41 12.00 -5.17
N THR A 93 -9.24 11.47 -5.52
CA THR A 93 -7.97 12.02 -5.07
C THR A 93 -7.67 13.41 -5.66
N GLN A 94 -8.08 13.66 -6.91
CA GLN A 94 -7.99 15.00 -7.53
C GLN A 94 -8.84 16.04 -6.83
N ASN A 95 -9.94 15.62 -6.19
CA ASN A 95 -10.84 16.49 -5.43
C ASN A 95 -10.55 16.49 -3.91
N GLY A 96 -9.39 15.99 -3.48
CA GLY A 96 -8.94 16.04 -2.09
C GLY A 96 -9.58 14.99 -1.18
N TYR A 97 -10.28 14.01 -1.72
CA TYR A 97 -10.76 12.86 -0.95
C TYR A 97 -9.68 11.79 -0.80
N ILE A 98 -9.77 11.03 0.28
CA ILE A 98 -8.89 9.90 0.58
C ILE A 98 -9.67 8.60 0.38
N PRO A 99 -9.48 7.88 -0.74
CA PRO A 99 -10.13 6.59 -0.94
C PRO A 99 -9.61 5.55 0.05
N VAL A 100 -10.53 4.80 0.66
CA VAL A 100 -10.25 3.63 1.50
C VAL A 100 -10.89 2.42 0.85
N VAL A 101 -10.08 1.60 0.21
CA VAL A 101 -10.53 0.49 -0.64
C VAL A 101 -10.68 -0.79 0.17
N GLN A 102 -11.84 -1.43 0.08
CA GLN A 102 -12.08 -2.79 0.55
C GLN A 102 -11.54 -3.78 -0.50
N PRO A 103 -10.84 -4.84 -0.08
CA PRO A 103 -10.28 -5.83 -1.01
C PRO A 103 -11.37 -6.85 -1.43
N THR A 104 -12.40 -6.38 -2.10
CA THR A 104 -13.49 -7.20 -2.66
C THR A 104 -13.58 -6.98 -4.16
N SER A 105 -13.69 -8.05 -4.94
CA SER A 105 -13.86 -7.94 -6.39
C SER A 105 -15.28 -7.53 -6.77
N PHE A 106 -15.45 -7.12 -8.00
CA PHE A 106 -16.74 -6.96 -8.65
C PHE A 106 -16.94 -8.07 -9.69
N ALA A 107 -17.95 -8.89 -9.48
CA ALA A 107 -18.38 -9.92 -10.43
C ALA A 107 -19.67 -9.50 -11.11
N PRO A 108 -19.68 -9.17 -12.42
CA PRO A 108 -20.91 -8.82 -13.14
C PRO A 108 -21.98 -9.92 -13.11
N PHE A 109 -21.53 -11.16 -12.98
CA PHE A 109 -22.37 -12.35 -12.86
C PHE A 109 -21.83 -13.24 -11.75
N GLY A 110 -22.63 -13.48 -10.71
CA GLY A 110 -22.22 -14.28 -9.55
C GLY A 110 -22.00 -13.45 -8.30
N ASN A 111 -21.15 -13.96 -7.42
CA ASN A 111 -20.83 -13.31 -6.15
C ASN A 111 -19.47 -12.64 -6.22
N ASP A 112 -19.37 -11.46 -5.64
CA ASP A 112 -18.11 -10.81 -5.37
C ASP A 112 -17.25 -11.68 -4.44
N ALA A 113 -15.94 -11.68 -4.65
CA ALA A 113 -14.99 -12.45 -3.87
C ALA A 113 -14.07 -11.54 -3.06
N GLU A 114 -13.67 -12.01 -1.89
CA GLU A 114 -12.58 -11.39 -1.15
C GLU A 114 -11.26 -11.58 -1.91
N LEU A 115 -10.48 -10.53 -1.99
CA LEU A 115 -9.17 -10.49 -2.62
C LEU A 115 -8.08 -10.35 -1.55
N HIS A 116 -6.86 -10.74 -1.90
CA HIS A 116 -5.73 -10.48 -1.01
C HIS A 116 -5.41 -8.97 -1.01
N PRO A 117 -5.38 -8.29 0.15
CA PRO A 117 -5.20 -6.83 0.20
C PRO A 117 -3.87 -6.37 -0.39
N ASP A 118 -2.80 -7.16 -0.28
CA ASP A 118 -1.50 -6.85 -0.89
C ASP A 118 -1.58 -6.85 -2.42
N GLU A 119 -2.32 -7.80 -3.01
CA GLU A 119 -2.54 -7.88 -4.46
C GLU A 119 -3.34 -6.66 -4.96
N VAL A 120 -4.38 -6.28 -4.22
CA VAL A 120 -5.18 -5.09 -4.52
C VAL A 120 -4.33 -3.82 -4.44
N ALA A 121 -3.51 -3.66 -3.40
CA ALA A 121 -2.64 -2.51 -3.24
C ALA A 121 -1.61 -2.40 -4.38
N GLN A 122 -0.99 -3.52 -4.75
CA GLN A 122 -0.06 -3.58 -5.88
C GLN A 122 -0.74 -3.19 -7.19
N ALA A 123 -1.92 -3.74 -7.46
CA ALA A 123 -2.65 -3.49 -8.70
C ALA A 123 -3.13 -2.04 -8.79
N ILE A 124 -3.62 -1.46 -7.69
CA ILE A 124 -4.00 -0.03 -7.62
C ILE A 124 -2.77 0.85 -7.82
N ALA A 125 -1.64 0.55 -7.16
CA ALA A 125 -0.42 1.34 -7.31
C ALA A 125 0.06 1.38 -8.77
N ALA A 126 0.03 0.24 -9.46
CA ALA A 126 0.37 0.17 -10.87
C ALA A 126 -0.63 0.93 -11.77
N ALA A 127 -1.94 0.80 -11.51
CA ALA A 127 -2.98 1.40 -12.33
C ALA A 127 -3.11 2.92 -12.16
N THR A 128 -2.65 3.47 -11.03
CA THR A 128 -2.68 4.91 -10.71
C THR A 128 -1.34 5.61 -10.91
N ASP A 129 -0.35 4.93 -11.49
CA ASP A 129 1.03 5.43 -11.62
C ASP A 129 1.57 5.96 -10.28
N ALA A 130 1.31 5.21 -9.21
CA ALA A 130 1.71 5.62 -7.87
C ALA A 130 3.24 5.69 -7.76
N ILE A 131 3.71 6.77 -7.12
CA ILE A 131 5.15 6.95 -6.92
C ILE A 131 5.71 6.01 -5.86
N ARG A 132 4.87 5.65 -4.87
CA ARG A 132 5.22 4.73 -3.79
C ARG A 132 4.06 3.81 -3.45
N ALA A 133 4.40 2.58 -3.05
CA ALA A 133 3.49 1.65 -2.39
C ALA A 133 4.08 1.25 -1.04
N ILE A 134 3.37 1.48 0.05
CA ILE A 134 3.81 1.09 1.40
C ILE A 134 2.90 -0.01 1.93
N PHE A 135 3.53 -1.08 2.40
CA PHE A 135 2.86 -2.23 2.99
C PHE A 135 3.17 -2.25 4.50
N PHE A 136 2.16 -2.02 5.32
CA PHE A 136 2.30 -2.15 6.77
C PHE A 136 2.32 -3.61 7.19
N HIS A 137 3.34 -3.97 7.96
CA HIS A 137 3.52 -5.32 8.49
C HIS A 137 4.22 -5.28 9.85
N VAL A 138 3.74 -6.08 10.81
CA VAL A 138 4.24 -6.07 12.19
C VAL A 138 5.73 -6.40 12.35
N LEU A 139 6.35 -7.06 11.37
CA LEU A 139 7.78 -7.35 11.38
C LEU A 139 8.65 -6.15 10.99
N GLY A 140 8.04 -5.07 10.52
CA GLY A 140 8.74 -3.82 10.19
C GLY A 140 9.66 -3.90 8.97
N GLY A 141 9.70 -5.01 8.25
CA GLY A 141 10.54 -5.23 7.08
C GLY A 141 10.71 -6.71 6.77
N VAL A 142 11.63 -7.04 5.89
CA VAL A 142 11.93 -8.40 5.46
C VAL A 142 13.16 -8.92 6.20
N PRO A 143 13.02 -9.94 7.08
CA PRO A 143 14.17 -10.55 7.71
C PRO A 143 14.95 -11.44 6.74
N ASP A 144 16.27 -11.35 6.77
CA ASP A 144 17.15 -12.30 6.10
C ASP A 144 16.96 -13.71 6.72
N PRO A 145 16.63 -14.73 5.91
CA PRO A 145 16.38 -16.07 6.43
C PRO A 145 17.58 -16.76 7.10
N LYS A 146 18.78 -16.21 6.96
CA LYS A 146 20.01 -16.76 7.54
C LYS A 146 20.44 -16.05 8.81
N THR A 147 20.29 -14.72 8.84
CA THR A 147 20.83 -13.88 9.93
C THR A 147 19.72 -13.32 10.82
N ALA A 148 18.46 -13.37 10.39
CA ALA A 148 17.29 -12.73 11.00
C ALA A 148 17.38 -11.19 11.10
N ALA A 149 18.43 -10.56 10.58
CA ALA A 149 18.51 -9.11 10.46
C ALA A 149 17.56 -8.61 9.38
N LEU A 150 17.01 -7.40 9.54
CA LEU A 150 16.22 -6.79 8.49
C LEU A 150 17.12 -6.45 7.29
N ILE A 151 16.58 -6.67 6.10
CA ILE A 151 17.21 -6.29 4.83
C ILE A 151 16.74 -4.88 4.50
N ASP A 152 17.67 -3.95 4.31
CA ASP A 152 17.33 -2.54 4.04
C ASP A 152 16.79 -2.36 2.62
N GLU A 153 17.42 -3.00 1.63
CA GLU A 153 17.07 -2.82 0.21
C GLU A 153 17.09 -4.15 -0.54
N LEU A 154 16.14 -4.32 -1.45
CA LEU A 154 15.99 -5.48 -2.33
C LEU A 154 15.70 -5.01 -3.77
N THR A 155 16.27 -5.71 -4.73
CA THR A 155 15.78 -5.68 -6.10
C THR A 155 14.46 -6.46 -6.21
N PRO A 156 13.62 -6.18 -7.23
CA PRO A 156 12.41 -6.98 -7.45
C PRO A 156 12.67 -8.48 -7.67
N ALA A 157 13.85 -8.84 -8.20
CA ALA A 157 14.21 -10.24 -8.39
C ALA A 157 14.49 -10.93 -7.06
N GLU A 158 15.33 -10.34 -6.22
CA GLU A 158 15.64 -10.85 -4.86
C GLU A 158 14.38 -10.93 -3.99
N ALA A 159 13.51 -9.92 -4.06
CA ALA A 159 12.23 -9.92 -3.35
C ALA A 159 11.34 -11.09 -3.78
N LEU A 160 11.26 -11.41 -5.08
CA LEU A 160 10.50 -12.57 -5.55
C LEU A 160 11.10 -13.90 -5.10
N GLU A 161 12.42 -14.01 -5.05
CA GLU A 161 13.10 -15.20 -4.51
C GLU A 161 12.77 -15.37 -3.01
N LEU A 162 12.85 -14.29 -2.22
CA LEU A 162 12.49 -14.33 -0.79
C LEU A 162 11.01 -14.63 -0.57
N ALA A 163 10.11 -14.10 -1.41
CA ALA A 163 8.69 -14.43 -1.33
C ALA A 163 8.39 -15.91 -1.58
N ALA A 164 9.26 -16.61 -2.29
CA ALA A 164 9.16 -18.05 -2.52
C ALA A 164 9.86 -18.90 -1.44
N ASP A 165 10.73 -18.32 -0.61
CA ASP A 165 11.49 -19.02 0.43
C ASP A 165 10.56 -19.46 1.58
N PRO A 166 10.49 -20.78 1.92
CA PRO A 166 9.66 -21.27 3.01
C PRO A 166 10.07 -20.77 4.40
N ARG A 167 11.29 -20.27 4.56
CA ARG A 167 11.80 -19.70 5.83
C ARG A 167 11.25 -18.30 6.10
N VAL A 168 10.81 -17.57 5.07
CA VAL A 168 10.13 -16.27 5.24
C VAL A 168 8.72 -16.51 5.78
N PRO A 169 8.26 -15.77 6.80
CA PRO A 169 6.91 -15.88 7.35
C PRO A 169 5.82 -15.79 6.26
N ARG A 170 4.85 -16.70 6.33
CA ARG A 170 3.86 -16.88 5.28
C ARG A 170 3.03 -15.61 5.02
N ASP A 171 2.67 -14.91 6.08
CA ASP A 171 1.90 -13.66 6.07
C ASP A 171 2.67 -12.49 5.44
N LEU A 172 4.01 -12.50 5.53
CA LEU A 172 4.86 -11.49 4.93
C LEU A 172 5.09 -11.71 3.42
N ARG A 173 5.03 -12.96 2.93
CA ARG A 173 5.35 -13.28 1.51
C ARG A 173 4.43 -12.56 0.52
N GLY A 174 3.16 -12.34 0.91
CA GLY A 174 2.19 -11.57 0.10
C GLY A 174 2.67 -10.15 -0.13
N ALA A 175 3.05 -9.44 0.93
CA ALA A 175 3.56 -8.08 0.86
C ALA A 175 4.87 -7.98 0.06
N ILE A 176 5.83 -8.91 0.28
CA ILE A 176 7.09 -8.94 -0.48
C ILE A 176 6.84 -9.12 -1.98
N ARG A 177 5.98 -10.08 -2.33
CA ARG A 177 5.61 -10.35 -3.72
C ARG A 177 4.91 -9.14 -4.36
N ALA A 178 3.97 -8.53 -3.65
CA ALA A 178 3.24 -7.37 -4.13
C ALA A 178 4.17 -6.15 -4.32
N ALA A 179 5.08 -5.90 -3.39
CA ALA A 179 6.10 -4.86 -3.51
C ALA A 179 6.95 -5.07 -4.78
N ALA A 180 7.48 -6.29 -4.99
CA ALA A 180 8.28 -6.62 -6.16
C ALA A 180 7.51 -6.44 -7.48
N LEU A 181 6.27 -6.93 -7.54
CA LEU A 181 5.44 -6.83 -8.74
C LEU A 181 5.01 -5.38 -9.02
N GLY A 182 4.76 -4.58 -7.99
CA GLY A 182 4.45 -3.16 -8.11
C GLY A 182 5.60 -2.38 -8.76
N VAL A 183 6.83 -2.60 -8.29
CA VAL A 183 8.03 -1.96 -8.87
C VAL A 183 8.25 -2.43 -10.31
N ARG A 184 8.08 -3.71 -10.61
CA ARG A 184 8.16 -4.21 -12.00
C ARG A 184 7.07 -3.65 -12.91
N ALA A 185 5.95 -3.22 -12.35
CA ALA A 185 4.85 -2.59 -13.09
C ALA A 185 4.97 -1.07 -13.22
N GLY A 186 6.05 -0.45 -12.70
CA GLY A 186 6.34 0.97 -12.87
C GLY A 186 6.29 1.83 -11.61
N VAL A 187 5.90 1.30 -10.45
CA VAL A 187 6.01 2.01 -9.16
C VAL A 187 7.50 2.25 -8.88
N GLU A 188 7.91 3.49 -8.54
CA GLU A 188 9.33 3.81 -8.36
C GLU A 188 9.98 2.99 -7.25
N ALA A 189 9.30 2.87 -6.10
CA ALA A 189 9.72 1.98 -5.02
C ALA A 189 8.53 1.52 -4.19
N ALA A 190 8.68 0.38 -3.54
CA ALA A 190 7.74 -0.13 -2.57
C ALA A 190 8.45 -0.41 -1.24
N GLN A 191 7.80 -0.12 -0.11
CA GLN A 191 8.35 -0.31 1.22
C GLN A 191 7.49 -1.29 2.02
N ILE A 192 8.16 -2.08 2.88
CA ILE A 192 7.52 -2.91 3.89
C ILE A 192 8.00 -2.41 5.25
N VAL A 193 7.08 -1.90 6.07
CA VAL A 193 7.38 -1.16 7.30
C VAL A 193 6.42 -1.50 8.43
N ASP A 194 6.80 -1.19 9.66
CA ASP A 194 5.90 -1.29 10.81
C ASP A 194 4.99 -0.05 10.87
N GLY A 195 3.70 -0.25 10.62
CA GLY A 195 2.69 0.83 10.69
C GLY A 195 2.47 1.43 12.08
N ARG A 196 3.05 0.83 13.14
CA ARG A 196 3.03 1.35 14.52
C ARG A 196 4.11 2.40 14.78
N VAL A 197 5.12 2.49 13.91
CA VAL A 197 6.15 3.52 14.03
C VAL A 197 5.53 4.88 13.68
N ALA A 198 5.72 5.84 14.58
CA ALA A 198 5.17 7.17 14.41
C ALA A 198 5.69 7.83 13.12
N HIS A 199 4.77 8.40 12.35
CA HIS A 199 5.06 9.11 11.09
C HIS A 199 5.78 8.29 10.03
N VAL A 200 5.69 6.96 10.08
CA VAL A 200 6.37 6.07 9.14
C VAL A 200 6.04 6.39 7.69
N SER A 201 4.79 6.72 7.38
CA SER A 201 4.34 7.07 6.02
C SER A 201 5.03 8.33 5.48
N ILE A 202 5.27 9.32 6.36
CA ILE A 202 5.96 10.57 5.98
C ILE A 202 7.46 10.33 5.84
N VAL A 203 8.06 9.61 6.79
CA VAL A 203 9.51 9.32 6.78
C VAL A 203 9.90 8.57 5.52
N GLU A 204 9.19 7.50 5.19
CA GLU A 204 9.44 6.69 3.98
C GLU A 204 9.22 7.44 2.67
N LEU A 205 8.31 8.40 2.65
CA LEU A 205 8.05 9.18 1.44
C LEU A 205 9.04 10.33 1.27
N LEU A 206 9.37 11.04 2.34
CA LEU A 206 10.02 12.36 2.27
C LEU A 206 11.50 12.37 2.66
N THR A 207 12.02 11.27 3.19
CA THR A 207 13.43 11.20 3.62
C THR A 207 14.17 10.10 2.85
N GLN A 208 15.49 10.08 2.99
CA GLN A 208 16.35 8.99 2.52
C GLN A 208 16.55 7.91 3.59
N GLN A 209 15.91 8.09 4.74
CA GLN A 209 15.98 7.13 5.84
C GLN A 209 14.90 6.07 5.64
N HIS A 210 15.31 4.82 5.57
CA HIS A 210 14.41 3.67 5.51
C HIS A 210 14.22 3.09 6.92
N LEU A 211 12.96 2.92 7.31
CA LEU A 211 12.56 2.35 8.60
C LEU A 211 12.21 0.86 8.49
N GLY A 212 12.32 0.30 7.29
CA GLY A 212 12.01 -1.08 6.98
C GLY A 212 12.76 -1.56 5.75
N THR A 213 12.13 -2.38 4.92
CA THR A 213 12.73 -2.88 3.67
C THR A 213 12.17 -2.14 2.48
N GLN A 214 13.05 -1.57 1.66
CA GLN A 214 12.69 -0.99 0.37
C GLN A 214 12.90 -1.99 -0.76
N VAL A 215 11.95 -2.06 -1.69
CA VAL A 215 12.10 -2.73 -2.98
C VAL A 215 12.17 -1.66 -4.07
N THR A 216 13.25 -1.64 -4.84
CA THR A 216 13.47 -0.64 -5.91
C THR A 216 14.14 -1.27 -7.14
N GLY A 217 13.85 -0.71 -8.32
CA GLY A 217 14.48 -1.13 -9.58
C GLY A 217 15.91 -0.61 -9.78
N SER A 218 16.31 0.40 -9.01
CA SER A 218 17.65 1.01 -9.06
C SER A 218 18.36 0.71 -7.75
N VAL A 219 19.23 -0.29 -7.74
CA VAL A 219 20.19 -0.45 -6.64
C VAL A 219 21.19 0.70 -6.73
N TYR A 220 21.13 1.63 -5.78
CA TYR A 220 22.23 2.59 -5.61
C TYR A 220 23.43 1.78 -5.10
N VAL A 221 24.37 1.49 -5.99
CA VAL A 221 25.70 1.05 -5.57
C VAL A 221 26.31 2.24 -4.85
N THR A 222 26.28 2.22 -3.51
CA THR A 222 27.11 3.14 -2.71
C THR A 222 28.55 2.80 -3.05
N GLY A 223 29.15 3.59 -3.95
CA GLY A 223 30.58 3.50 -4.23
C GLY A 223 31.34 3.84 -2.95
N ASP A 224 32.34 3.00 -2.65
CA ASP A 224 33.33 3.18 -1.61
C ASP A 224 34.06 4.54 -1.74
#